data_a20b7ffc216c794f088a919e02c714ef
#
_entry.id   a20b7ffc216c794f088a919e02c714ef
#
_cell.length_a   1.000
_cell.length_b   1.000
_cell.length_c   1.000
_cell.angle_alpha   90.00
_cell.angle_beta   90.00
_cell.angle_gamma   90.00
#
_symmetry.space_group_name_H-M   'P 1'
#
loop_
_entity.id
_entity.type
_entity.pdbx_description
1 polymer ?
#
loop_
_entity_poly.entity_id
_entity_poly.type
_entity_poly.pdbx_seq_one_letter_code
_entity_poly.pdbx_strand_id
1 'polypeptide(L)'
;RERADELIDEFNISHIRDSLGQSLSGGERRRVEIARALAANPKFILLDEPFAGVDPISVTDIKKIITDLRNRGLGVLITDHNVRETLDVCERAYIVGEGKIIATGTPEEVMNDEHVKRVYLGEQFKL
;
A
#
# COMPACT_ATOMS: atom_id res chain seq x y z
N ARG A 1 7.67 -3.87 -24.22
CA ARG A 1 8.44 -2.63 -24.06
C ARG A 1 7.54 -1.40 -24.02
N GLU A 2 6.54 -1.32 -24.89
CA GLU A 2 5.56 -0.24 -24.86
C GLU A 2 4.82 -0.18 -23.52
N ARG A 3 4.44 -1.34 -22.99
CA ARG A 3 3.75 -1.42 -21.72
C ARG A 3 4.64 -0.92 -20.57
N ALA A 4 5.94 -1.24 -20.61
CA ALA A 4 6.87 -0.77 -19.59
C ALA A 4 7.02 0.75 -19.64
N ASP A 5 7.12 1.35 -20.84
CA ASP A 5 7.23 2.79 -20.99
C ASP A 5 5.98 3.51 -20.50
N GLU A 6 4.80 2.98 -20.80
CA GLU A 6 3.53 3.53 -20.32
C GLU A 6 3.48 3.57 -18.79
N LEU A 7 3.90 2.47 -18.15
CA LEU A 7 3.88 2.38 -16.69
C LEU A 7 4.92 3.30 -16.05
N ILE A 8 6.07 3.45 -16.67
CA ILE A 8 7.12 4.35 -16.19
C ILE A 8 6.61 5.79 -16.17
N ASP A 9 5.96 6.22 -17.24
CA ASP A 9 5.39 7.57 -17.33
C ASP A 9 4.26 7.75 -16.33
N GLU A 10 3.38 6.77 -16.24
CA GLU A 10 2.21 6.80 -15.40
C GLU A 10 2.53 6.93 -13.92
N PHE A 11 3.57 6.23 -13.46
CA PHE A 11 3.99 6.30 -12.05
C PHE A 11 5.02 7.38 -11.78
N ASN A 12 5.29 8.23 -12.79
CA ASN A 12 6.20 9.36 -12.65
C ASN A 12 7.60 8.94 -12.18
N ILE A 13 8.11 7.87 -12.79
CA ILE A 13 9.44 7.33 -12.48
C ILE A 13 10.38 7.38 -13.69
N SER A 14 10.02 8.16 -14.70
CA SER A 14 10.84 8.27 -15.92
C SER A 14 12.26 8.77 -15.62
N HIS A 15 12.42 9.62 -14.61
CA HIS A 15 13.72 10.17 -14.23
C HIS A 15 14.69 9.12 -13.66
N ILE A 16 14.18 7.97 -13.25
CA ILE A 16 15.00 6.90 -12.65
C ILE A 16 15.02 5.63 -13.47
N ARG A 17 14.41 5.64 -14.67
CA ARG A 17 14.27 4.42 -15.48
C ARG A 17 15.60 3.74 -15.82
N ASP A 18 16.65 4.51 -15.93
CA ASP A 18 17.98 4.03 -16.27
C ASP A 18 18.90 3.88 -15.07
N SER A 19 18.39 4.12 -13.86
CA SER A 19 19.17 3.99 -12.64
C SER A 19 19.28 2.55 -12.19
N LEU A 20 20.37 2.23 -11.52
CA LEU A 20 20.53 0.90 -10.91
C LEU A 20 19.57 0.76 -9.73
N GLY A 21 18.96 -0.42 -9.60
CA GLY A 21 17.97 -0.67 -8.55
C GLY A 21 18.44 -0.36 -7.14
N GLN A 22 19.71 -0.65 -6.84
CA GLN A 22 20.25 -0.41 -5.51
C GLN A 22 20.44 1.08 -5.17
N SER A 23 20.37 1.97 -6.17
CA SER A 23 20.51 3.41 -5.93
C SER A 23 19.19 4.12 -5.69
N LEU A 24 18.08 3.39 -5.74
CA LEU A 24 16.76 3.96 -5.57
C LEU A 24 16.40 4.14 -4.10
N SER A 25 15.62 5.20 -3.79
CA SER A 25 15.04 5.38 -2.46
C SER A 25 13.99 4.30 -2.20
N GLY A 26 13.55 4.17 -0.94
CA GLY A 26 12.49 3.22 -0.58
C GLY A 26 11.20 3.48 -1.35
N GLY A 27 10.79 4.76 -1.48
CA GLY A 27 9.60 5.13 -2.23
C GLY A 27 9.72 4.88 -3.72
N GLU A 28 10.88 5.20 -4.29
CA GLU A 28 11.15 4.94 -5.70
C GLU A 28 11.15 3.44 -6.00
N ARG A 29 11.76 2.66 -5.10
CA ARG A 29 11.78 1.21 -5.23
C ARG A 29 10.37 0.63 -5.21
N ARG A 30 9.51 1.11 -4.31
CA ARG A 30 8.12 0.65 -4.24
C ARG A 30 7.37 0.96 -5.53
N ARG A 31 7.54 2.15 -6.09
CA ARG A 31 6.90 2.51 -7.36
C ARG A 31 7.36 1.62 -8.50
N VAL A 32 8.65 1.31 -8.55
CA VAL A 32 9.20 0.40 -9.56
C VAL A 32 8.61 -1.00 -9.40
N GLU A 33 8.53 -1.51 -8.18
CA GLU A 33 7.95 -2.82 -7.90
C GLU A 33 6.50 -2.91 -8.36
N ILE A 34 5.71 -1.87 -8.09
CA ILE A 34 4.30 -1.82 -8.49
C ILE A 34 4.18 -1.77 -10.01
N ALA A 35 4.97 -0.90 -10.66
CA ALA A 35 4.98 -0.81 -12.12
C ALA A 35 5.35 -2.13 -12.77
N ARG A 36 6.33 -2.82 -12.20
CA ARG A 36 6.78 -4.13 -12.68
C ARG A 36 5.66 -5.17 -12.58
N ALA A 37 4.94 -5.18 -11.46
CA ALA A 37 3.81 -6.09 -11.29
C ALA A 37 2.71 -5.81 -12.31
N LEU A 38 2.44 -4.53 -12.59
CA LEU A 38 1.41 -4.13 -13.55
C LEU A 38 1.77 -4.45 -15.00
N ALA A 39 3.06 -4.64 -15.29
CA ALA A 39 3.49 -5.02 -16.64
C ALA A 39 2.87 -6.35 -17.08
N ALA A 40 2.49 -7.22 -16.16
CA ALA A 40 1.81 -8.47 -16.44
C ALA A 40 0.31 -8.30 -16.71
N ASN A 41 -0.20 -7.08 -16.66
CA ASN A 41 -1.61 -6.75 -16.89
C ASN A 41 -2.57 -7.55 -15.99
N PRO A 42 -2.39 -7.52 -14.66
CA PRO A 42 -3.16 -8.35 -13.73
C PRO A 42 -4.54 -7.80 -13.45
N LYS A 43 -5.42 -8.65 -12.91
CA LYS A 43 -6.72 -8.22 -12.40
C LYS A 43 -6.66 -7.93 -10.90
N PHE A 44 -5.69 -8.52 -10.22
CA PHE A 44 -5.45 -8.35 -8.79
C PHE A 44 -3.97 -8.09 -8.56
N ILE A 45 -3.67 -7.32 -7.54
CA ILE A 45 -2.31 -7.07 -7.13
C ILE A 45 -2.22 -7.23 -5.61
N LEU A 46 -1.16 -7.89 -5.16
CA LEU A 46 -0.87 -8.04 -3.73
C LEU A 46 0.30 -7.13 -3.38
N LEU A 47 0.08 -6.25 -2.44
CA LEU A 47 1.11 -5.36 -1.93
C LEU A 47 1.45 -5.79 -0.51
N ASP A 48 2.63 -6.40 -0.35
CA ASP A 48 3.09 -6.87 0.94
C ASP A 48 3.97 -5.80 1.58
N GLU A 49 3.48 -5.25 2.69
CA GLU A 49 4.14 -4.20 3.45
C GLU A 49 4.59 -3.01 2.59
N PRO A 50 3.66 -2.40 1.81
CA PRO A 50 4.03 -1.30 0.90
C PRO A 50 4.55 -0.06 1.62
N PHE A 51 4.24 0.11 2.91
CA PHE A 51 4.65 1.27 3.68
C PHE A 51 5.90 1.04 4.53
N ALA A 52 6.44 -0.17 4.53
CA ALA A 52 7.60 -0.50 5.34
C ALA A 52 8.86 0.20 4.82
N GLY A 53 9.57 0.89 5.72
CA GLY A 53 10.82 1.55 5.38
C GLY A 53 10.68 2.73 4.42
N VAL A 54 9.48 3.28 4.29
CA VAL A 54 9.19 4.38 3.38
C VAL A 54 9.10 5.69 4.18
N ASP A 55 9.72 6.75 3.67
CA ASP A 55 9.66 8.06 4.31
C ASP A 55 8.25 8.68 4.19
N PRO A 56 7.89 9.61 5.09
CA PRO A 56 6.53 10.18 5.10
C PRO A 56 6.08 10.81 3.79
N ILE A 57 6.98 11.42 3.04
CA ILE A 57 6.63 12.05 1.76
C ILE A 57 6.27 10.97 0.74
N SER A 58 7.06 9.90 0.68
CA SER A 58 6.82 8.79 -0.24
C SER A 58 5.57 7.98 0.13
N VAL A 59 5.21 7.95 1.40
CA VAL A 59 3.96 7.29 1.85
C VAL A 59 2.76 7.90 1.14
N THR A 60 2.72 9.23 1.04
CA THR A 60 1.62 9.93 0.34
C THR A 60 1.55 9.51 -1.12
N ASP A 61 2.68 9.39 -1.79
CA ASP A 61 2.74 8.96 -3.18
C ASP A 61 2.24 7.54 -3.35
N ILE A 62 2.63 6.65 -2.44
CA ILE A 62 2.19 5.26 -2.49
C ILE A 62 0.67 5.17 -2.27
N LYS A 63 0.12 5.96 -1.37
CA LYS A 63 -1.33 6.02 -1.15
C LYS A 63 -2.07 6.45 -2.42
N LYS A 64 -1.53 7.43 -3.14
CA LYS A 64 -2.10 7.86 -4.42
C LYS A 64 -2.09 6.75 -5.45
N ILE A 65 -0.98 6.02 -5.54
CA ILE A 65 -0.86 4.90 -6.46
C ILE A 65 -1.90 3.83 -6.15
N ILE A 66 -2.05 3.47 -4.89
CA ILE A 66 -3.03 2.47 -4.47
C ILE A 66 -4.45 2.92 -4.84
N THR A 67 -4.78 4.18 -4.60
CA THR A 67 -6.08 4.73 -4.95
C THR A 67 -6.31 4.68 -6.46
N ASP A 68 -5.31 5.02 -7.25
CA ASP A 68 -5.40 4.97 -8.71
C ASP A 68 -5.61 3.55 -9.22
N LEU A 69 -4.91 2.57 -8.64
CA LEU A 69 -5.08 1.16 -9.01
C LEU A 69 -6.51 0.71 -8.75
N ARG A 70 -7.05 1.06 -7.60
CA ARG A 70 -8.42 0.73 -7.24
C ARG A 70 -9.41 1.37 -8.21
N ASN A 71 -9.19 2.65 -8.54
CA ASN A 71 -10.07 3.39 -9.45
C ASN A 71 -10.06 2.82 -10.87
N ARG A 72 -9.02 2.08 -11.23
CA ARG A 72 -8.94 1.38 -12.52
C ARG A 72 -9.66 0.04 -12.51
N GLY A 73 -10.21 -0.34 -11.38
CA GLY A 73 -10.92 -1.60 -11.24
C GLY A 73 -10.06 -2.78 -10.87
N LEU A 74 -8.79 -2.57 -10.50
CA LEU A 74 -7.96 -3.66 -9.99
C LEU A 74 -8.37 -4.01 -8.56
N GLY A 75 -8.34 -5.30 -8.24
CA GLY A 75 -8.44 -5.73 -6.86
C GLY A 75 -7.07 -5.54 -6.20
N VAL A 76 -7.03 -4.84 -5.08
CA VAL A 76 -5.79 -4.58 -4.37
C VAL A 76 -5.89 -5.17 -2.97
N LEU A 77 -4.98 -6.08 -2.65
CA LEU A 77 -4.86 -6.65 -1.31
C LEU A 77 -3.57 -6.13 -0.69
N ILE A 78 -3.69 -5.51 0.48
CA ILE A 78 -2.55 -4.94 1.18
C ILE A 78 -2.37 -5.68 2.49
N THR A 79 -1.14 -6.11 2.77
CA THR A 79 -0.76 -6.64 4.07
C THR A 79 0.27 -5.70 4.67
N ASP A 80 0.00 -5.17 5.85
CA ASP A 80 0.92 -4.24 6.50
C ASP A 80 0.61 -4.16 7.99
N HIS A 81 1.62 -3.92 8.79
CA HIS A 81 1.44 -3.68 10.23
C HIS A 81 1.27 -2.20 10.54
N ASN A 82 1.46 -1.32 9.55
CA ASN A 82 1.16 0.11 9.67
C ASN A 82 -0.34 0.31 9.54
N VAL A 83 -1.06 0.07 10.62
CA VAL A 83 -2.52 0.05 10.62
C VAL A 83 -3.11 1.37 10.15
N ARG A 84 -2.60 2.49 10.64
CA ARG A 84 -3.10 3.82 10.28
C ARG A 84 -3.02 4.07 8.77
N GLU A 85 -1.84 3.83 8.18
CA GLU A 85 -1.62 4.09 6.76
C GLU A 85 -2.47 3.18 5.89
N THR A 86 -2.59 1.92 6.29
CA THR A 86 -3.38 0.94 5.56
C THR A 86 -4.87 1.30 5.60
N LEU A 87 -5.39 1.68 6.77
CA LEU A 87 -6.81 2.04 6.90
C LEU A 87 -7.17 3.28 6.09
N ASP A 88 -6.21 4.17 5.84
CA ASP A 88 -6.45 5.37 5.03
C ASP A 88 -6.75 5.06 3.56
N VAL A 89 -6.33 3.90 3.06
CA VAL A 89 -6.45 3.58 1.64
C VAL A 89 -7.34 2.38 1.34
N CYS A 90 -7.73 1.60 2.33
CA CYS A 90 -8.54 0.41 2.09
C CYS A 90 -10.03 0.70 2.21
N GLU A 91 -10.83 -0.13 1.54
CA GLU A 91 -12.29 -0.08 1.64
C GLU A 91 -12.80 -1.02 2.71
N ARG A 92 -12.04 -2.08 2.97
CA ARG A 92 -12.37 -3.09 3.96
C ARG A 92 -11.08 -3.62 4.57
N ALA A 93 -11.09 -3.85 5.86
CA ALA A 93 -9.92 -4.32 6.57
C ALA A 93 -10.23 -5.56 7.40
N TYR A 94 -9.22 -6.39 7.56
CA TYR A 94 -9.22 -7.54 8.45
C TYR A 94 -8.06 -7.38 9.40
N ILE A 95 -8.34 -7.35 10.69
CA ILE A 95 -7.28 -7.28 11.69
C ILE A 95 -7.03 -8.70 12.18
N VAL A 96 -5.79 -9.15 12.05
CA VAL A 96 -5.39 -10.51 12.39
C VAL A 96 -4.48 -10.49 13.61
N GLY A 97 -4.77 -11.31 14.58
CA GLY A 97 -3.95 -11.47 15.78
C GLY A 97 -3.98 -12.91 16.25
N GLU A 98 -2.81 -13.43 16.62
CA GLU A 98 -2.66 -14.79 17.14
C GLU A 98 -3.30 -15.86 16.23
N GLY A 99 -3.16 -15.67 14.91
CA GLY A 99 -3.69 -16.60 13.93
C GLY A 99 -5.19 -16.53 13.71
N LYS A 100 -5.84 -15.50 14.21
CA LYS A 100 -7.28 -15.32 14.10
C LYS A 100 -7.65 -13.94 13.60
N ILE A 101 -8.80 -13.84 12.94
CA ILE A 101 -9.37 -12.55 12.57
C ILE A 101 -10.08 -12.01 13.81
N ILE A 102 -9.61 -10.89 14.34
CA ILE A 102 -10.19 -10.28 15.55
C ILE A 102 -11.15 -9.15 15.25
N ALA A 103 -11.10 -8.59 14.05
CA ALA A 103 -12.04 -7.56 13.61
C ALA A 103 -12.06 -7.50 12.09
N THR A 104 -13.19 -7.12 11.52
CA THR A 104 -13.34 -6.91 10.09
C THR A 104 -14.42 -5.85 9.85
N GLY A 105 -14.29 -5.12 8.76
CA GLY A 105 -15.26 -4.12 8.38
C GLY A 105 -14.64 -2.95 7.62
N THR A 106 -15.37 -1.86 7.54
CA THR A 106 -14.83 -0.61 6.97
C THR A 106 -13.75 -0.07 7.91
N PRO A 107 -12.87 0.81 7.42
CA PRO A 107 -11.87 1.45 8.29
C PRO A 107 -12.48 2.07 9.55
N GLU A 108 -13.64 2.73 9.43
CA GLU A 108 -14.31 3.32 10.60
C GLU A 108 -14.75 2.27 11.60
N GLU A 109 -15.36 1.19 11.12
CA GLU A 109 -15.81 0.10 11.99
C GLU A 109 -14.64 -0.53 12.73
N VAL A 110 -13.52 -0.75 12.04
CA VAL A 110 -12.32 -1.34 12.62
C VAL A 110 -11.70 -0.39 13.65
N MET A 111 -11.61 0.89 13.35
CA MET A 111 -11.04 1.88 14.25
C MET A 111 -11.87 2.06 15.53
N ASN A 112 -13.17 1.82 15.45
CA ASN A 112 -14.07 1.95 16.59
C ASN A 112 -14.24 0.65 17.38
N ASP A 113 -13.63 -0.45 16.92
CA ASP A 113 -13.69 -1.72 17.62
C ASP A 113 -12.87 -1.66 18.91
N GLU A 114 -13.49 -1.96 20.03
CA GLU A 114 -12.85 -1.89 21.35
C GLU A 114 -11.64 -2.83 21.46
N HIS A 115 -11.75 -4.02 20.90
CA HIS A 115 -10.67 -4.99 20.95
C HIS A 115 -9.45 -4.51 20.14
N VAL A 116 -9.72 -3.95 18.95
CA VAL A 116 -8.67 -3.38 18.10
C VAL A 116 -7.98 -2.21 18.80
N LYS A 117 -8.75 -1.31 19.40
CA LYS A 117 -8.19 -0.17 20.13
C LYS A 117 -7.26 -0.64 21.24
N ARG A 118 -7.66 -1.69 21.96
CA ARG A 118 -6.89 -2.21 23.07
C ARG A 118 -5.59 -2.88 22.65
N VAL A 119 -5.65 -3.68 21.57
CA VAL A 119 -4.54 -4.54 21.17
C VAL A 119 -3.60 -3.87 20.18
N TYR A 120 -4.14 -3.14 19.21
CA TYR A 120 -3.35 -2.61 18.09
C TYR A 120 -3.21 -1.11 18.05
N LEU A 121 -4.20 -0.38 18.54
CA LEU A 121 -4.17 1.07 18.44
C LEU A 121 -3.66 1.72 19.72
N GLY A 122 -3.80 1.06 20.82
CA GLY A 122 -3.25 1.45 22.13
C GLY A 122 -2.60 2.82 22.18
N GLU A 123 -1.32 2.86 22.49
CA GLU A 123 -0.58 4.12 22.60
C GLU A 123 -0.32 4.81 21.27
N GLN A 124 -0.30 4.05 20.16
CA GLN A 124 -0.03 4.61 18.83
C GLN A 124 -1.13 5.55 18.34
N PHE A 125 -2.32 5.41 18.88
CA PHE A 125 -3.47 6.23 18.51
C PHE A 125 -3.94 7.15 19.62
N LYS A 126 -3.13 7.32 20.64
CA LYS A 126 -3.36 8.36 21.62
C LYS A 126 -3.05 9.69 20.98
N LEU A 127 -4.06 10.48 20.87
CA LEU A 127 -3.93 11.84 20.40
C LEU A 127 -3.68 12.76 21.56
#